data_0d191b95bb505e1566a6a2ff3f1a60ec
#
_entry.id   0d191b95bb505e1566a6a2ff3f1a60ec
#
_cell.length_a   1.000
_cell.length_b   1.000
_cell.length_c   1.000
_cell.angle_alpha   90.00
_cell.angle_beta   90.00
_cell.angle_gamma   90.00
#
_symmetry.space_group_name_H-M   'P 1'
#
loop_
_entity.id
_entity.type
_entity.pdbx_description
1 polymer ?
#
loop_
_entity_poly.entity_id
_entity_poly.type
_entity_poly.pdbx_seq_one_letter_code
_entity_poly.pdbx_strand_id
1 'polypeptide(L)'
;MTDQIARNEKQLGAILRRARRQRGLSQGSLGQLIHKRQATVSRLEAGEPAVQLHTLMEVLSALRLELVIRPRSQAHADIEDAF
;
A
#
# COMPACT_ATOMS: atom_id res chain seq x y z
N MET A 1 -1.90 -16.97 -7.09
CA MET A 1 -1.77 -15.52 -6.95
C MET A 1 -0.35 -15.15 -6.62
N THR A 2 0.17 -14.12 -7.26
CA THR A 2 1.55 -13.70 -7.05
C THR A 2 1.58 -12.59 -6.01
N ASP A 3 2.44 -12.75 -5.01
CA ASP A 3 2.66 -11.70 -4.03
C ASP A 3 3.28 -10.48 -4.71
N GLN A 4 2.91 -9.31 -4.23
CA GLN A 4 3.50 -8.05 -4.64
C GLN A 4 4.38 -7.54 -3.52
N ILE A 5 5.55 -7.04 -3.87
CA ILE A 5 6.54 -6.61 -2.89
C ILE A 5 6.72 -5.11 -2.99
N ALA A 6 6.55 -4.41 -1.87
CA ALA A 6 6.81 -2.99 -1.75
C ALA A 6 7.99 -2.78 -0.80
N ARG A 7 8.99 -2.02 -1.24
CA ARG A 7 10.16 -1.69 -0.44
C ARG A 7 10.24 -0.22 -0.07
N ASN A 8 9.29 0.55 -0.56
CA ASN A 8 9.18 1.97 -0.20
C ASN A 8 7.73 2.43 -0.37
N GLU A 9 7.49 3.65 0.03
CA GLU A 9 6.14 4.23 0.04
C GLU A 9 5.54 4.33 -1.36
N LYS A 10 6.34 4.68 -2.35
CA LYS A 10 5.86 4.79 -3.73
C LYS A 10 5.42 3.45 -4.29
N GLN A 11 6.20 2.42 -4.05
CA GLN A 11 5.86 1.07 -4.48
C GLN A 11 4.60 0.58 -3.79
N LEU A 12 4.49 0.83 -2.49
CA LEU A 12 3.30 0.48 -1.74
C LEU A 12 2.07 1.20 -2.27
N GLY A 13 2.18 2.50 -2.50
CA GLY A 13 1.08 3.29 -3.05
C GLY A 13 0.60 2.77 -4.39
N ALA A 14 1.52 2.39 -5.28
CA ALA A 14 1.18 1.84 -6.58
C ALA A 14 0.44 0.50 -6.46
N ILE A 15 0.85 -0.35 -5.54
CA ILE A 15 0.21 -1.63 -5.27
C ILE A 15 -1.23 -1.41 -4.78
N LEU A 16 -1.40 -0.49 -3.83
CA LEU A 16 -2.72 -0.18 -3.28
C LEU A 16 -3.65 0.40 -4.35
N ARG A 17 -3.13 1.27 -5.19
CA ARG A 17 -3.91 1.85 -6.30
C ARG A 17 -4.39 0.76 -7.25
N ARG A 18 -3.52 -0.16 -7.61
CA ARG A 18 -3.89 -1.27 -8.50
C ARG A 18 -4.96 -2.15 -7.86
N ALA A 19 -4.78 -2.50 -6.60
CA ALA A 19 -5.73 -3.32 -5.86
C ALA A 19 -7.11 -2.63 -5.77
N ARG A 20 -7.11 -1.33 -5.51
CA ARG A 20 -8.34 -0.54 -5.48
C ARG A 20 -9.07 -0.60 -6.83
N ARG A 21 -8.32 -0.37 -7.91
CA ARG A 21 -8.90 -0.39 -9.25
C ARG A 21 -9.44 -1.76 -9.63
N GLN A 22 -8.74 -2.81 -9.25
CA GLN A 22 -9.19 -4.19 -9.49
C GLN A 22 -10.50 -4.49 -8.79
N ARG A 23 -10.80 -3.80 -7.70
CA ARG A 23 -12.07 -3.91 -7.00
C ARG A 23 -13.14 -2.95 -7.52
N GLY A 24 -12.82 -2.17 -8.55
CA GLY A 24 -13.78 -1.25 -9.13
C GLY A 24 -14.07 -0.03 -8.26
N LEU A 25 -13.21 0.29 -7.31
CA LEU A 25 -13.42 1.40 -6.39
C LEU A 25 -12.69 2.65 -6.88
N SER A 26 -13.35 3.81 -6.73
CA SER A 26 -12.68 5.10 -6.87
C SER A 26 -11.95 5.44 -5.58
N GLN A 27 -11.08 6.45 -5.62
CA GLN A 27 -10.45 6.94 -4.40
C GLN A 27 -11.49 7.44 -3.40
N GLY A 28 -12.52 8.12 -3.89
CA GLY A 28 -13.61 8.60 -3.02
C GLY A 28 -14.38 7.47 -2.38
N SER A 29 -14.69 6.42 -3.14
CA SER A 29 -15.41 5.25 -2.62
C SER A 29 -14.59 4.53 -1.56
N LEU A 30 -13.29 4.35 -1.79
CA LEU A 30 -12.43 3.75 -0.78
C LEU A 30 -12.37 4.62 0.47
N GLY A 31 -12.25 5.95 0.28
CA GLY A 31 -12.26 6.87 1.41
C GLY A 31 -13.51 6.74 2.26
N GLN A 32 -14.69 6.61 1.62
CA GLN A 32 -15.93 6.41 2.34
C GLN A 32 -15.93 5.13 3.18
N LEU A 33 -15.39 4.04 2.63
CA LEU A 33 -15.34 2.77 3.36
C LEU A 33 -14.51 2.86 4.64
N ILE A 34 -13.48 3.68 4.64
CA ILE A 34 -12.58 3.80 5.79
C ILE A 34 -12.80 5.10 6.58
N HIS A 35 -13.85 5.84 6.25
CA HIS A 35 -14.20 7.12 6.90
C HIS A 35 -13.06 8.14 6.81
N LYS A 36 -12.44 8.22 5.64
CA LYS A 36 -11.37 9.19 5.34
C LYS A 36 -11.71 9.95 4.08
N ARG A 37 -11.07 11.10 3.91
CA ARG A 37 -11.25 11.92 2.71
C ARG A 37 -10.55 11.30 1.52
N GLN A 38 -11.04 11.59 0.31
CA GLN A 38 -10.37 11.17 -0.92
C GLN A 38 -8.91 11.60 -0.93
N ALA A 39 -8.61 12.81 -0.46
CA ALA A 39 -7.25 13.33 -0.42
C ALA A 39 -6.30 12.42 0.37
N THR A 40 -6.79 11.79 1.45
CA THR A 40 -5.99 10.85 2.23
C THR A 40 -5.61 9.62 1.40
N VAL A 41 -6.59 9.08 0.67
CA VAL A 41 -6.34 7.94 -0.23
C VAL A 41 -5.36 8.34 -1.34
N SER A 42 -5.57 9.53 -1.92
CA SER A 42 -4.69 10.04 -2.97
C SER A 42 -3.24 10.16 -2.51
N ARG A 43 -3.02 10.68 -1.30
CA ARG A 43 -1.67 10.81 -0.73
C ARG A 43 -1.03 9.45 -0.49
N LEU A 44 -1.78 8.51 0.04
CA LEU A 44 -1.27 7.16 0.27
C LEU A 44 -0.85 6.52 -1.05
N GLU A 45 -1.69 6.62 -2.08
CA GLU A 45 -1.39 6.03 -3.39
C GLU A 45 -0.22 6.73 -4.09
N ALA A 46 -0.01 8.01 -3.79
CA ALA A 46 1.13 8.76 -4.31
C ALA A 46 2.45 8.44 -3.58
N GLY A 47 2.37 7.70 -2.47
CA GLY A 47 3.56 7.31 -1.73
C GLY A 47 4.07 8.38 -0.78
N GLU A 48 3.20 9.26 -0.29
CA GLU A 48 3.61 10.27 0.69
C GLU A 48 3.95 9.61 2.02
N PRO A 49 5.11 9.93 2.60
CA PRO A 49 5.57 9.23 3.81
C PRO A 49 4.81 9.60 5.08
N ALA A 50 4.08 10.72 5.07
CA ALA A 50 3.40 11.22 6.27
C ALA A 50 2.04 10.56 6.54
N VAL A 51 1.65 9.54 5.80
CA VAL A 51 0.39 8.84 6.03
C VAL A 51 0.49 8.02 7.30
N GLN A 52 -0.55 8.10 8.14
CA GLN A 52 -0.59 7.36 9.39
C GLN A 52 -0.67 5.84 9.15
N LEU A 53 0.04 5.09 9.96
CA LEU A 53 0.01 3.63 9.91
C LEU A 53 -1.42 3.09 10.05
N HIS A 54 -2.20 3.68 10.96
CA HIS A 54 -3.59 3.30 11.16
C HIS A 54 -4.40 3.38 9.85
N THR A 55 -4.21 4.46 9.08
CA THR A 55 -4.88 4.61 7.79
C THR A 55 -4.46 3.53 6.80
N LEU A 56 -3.18 3.22 6.76
CA LEU A 56 -2.67 2.13 5.92
C LEU A 56 -3.36 0.81 6.28
N MET A 57 -3.44 0.50 7.55
CA MET A 57 -4.06 -0.75 7.99
C MET A 57 -5.55 -0.81 7.63
N GLU A 58 -6.25 0.32 7.72
CA GLU A 58 -7.65 0.40 7.30
C GLU A 58 -7.82 0.16 5.80
N VAL A 59 -6.92 0.74 4.99
CA VAL A 59 -6.96 0.54 3.53
C VAL A 59 -6.70 -0.92 3.18
N LEU A 60 -5.69 -1.54 3.79
CA LEU A 60 -5.40 -2.95 3.57
C LEU A 60 -6.62 -3.80 3.87
N SER A 61 -7.26 -3.55 5.00
CA SER A 61 -8.47 -4.30 5.39
C SER A 61 -9.60 -4.11 4.37
N ALA A 62 -9.85 -2.88 3.95
CA ALA A 62 -10.91 -2.57 2.99
C ALA A 62 -10.65 -3.23 1.63
N LEU A 63 -9.40 -3.35 1.23
CA LEU A 63 -9.02 -3.98 -0.04
C LEU A 63 -8.77 -5.49 0.10
N ARG A 64 -9.01 -6.03 1.28
CA ARG A 64 -8.78 -7.45 1.60
C ARG A 64 -7.34 -7.87 1.33
N LEU A 65 -6.41 -6.99 1.69
CA LEU A 65 -4.99 -7.24 1.66
C LEU A 65 -4.49 -7.42 3.09
N GLU A 66 -3.35 -8.06 3.20
CA GLU A 66 -2.70 -8.21 4.50
C GLU A 66 -1.25 -7.80 4.41
N LEU A 67 -0.71 -7.36 5.52
CA LEU A 67 0.68 -6.99 5.63
C LEU A 67 1.47 -8.21 6.11
N VAL A 68 2.49 -8.59 5.33
CA VAL A 68 3.35 -9.71 5.68
C VAL A 68 4.75 -9.17 5.93
N ILE A 69 5.36 -9.58 7.02
CA ILE A 69 6.73 -9.21 7.35
C ILE A 69 7.59 -10.45 7.22
N ARG A 70 8.60 -10.35 6.35
CA ARG A 70 9.52 -11.47 6.08
C ARG A 70 10.89 -10.90 5.75
N PRO A 71 11.94 -11.67 5.87
CA PRO A 71 13.25 -11.21 5.40
C PRO A 71 13.18 -10.82 3.94
N ARG A 72 13.93 -9.81 3.53
CA ARG A 72 13.99 -9.42 2.12
C ARG A 72 14.47 -10.59 1.29
N SER A 73 14.00 -10.64 0.02
CA SER A 73 14.42 -11.69 -0.89
C SER A 73 15.93 -11.64 -1.07
N GLN A 74 16.55 -12.83 -1.21
CA GLN A 74 17.99 -13.01 -1.17
C GLN A 74 18.74 -12.08 -2.13
N ALA A 75 18.27 -11.99 -3.36
CA ALA A 75 18.95 -11.21 -4.38
C ALA A 75 19.04 -9.72 -4.04
N HIS A 76 18.02 -9.17 -3.39
CA HIS A 76 18.00 -7.76 -3.00
C HIS A 76 18.70 -7.52 -1.67
N ALA A 77 18.54 -8.45 -0.74
CA ALA A 77 19.17 -8.34 0.57
C ALA A 77 20.70 -8.28 0.43
N ASP A 78 21.27 -9.10 -0.42
CA ASP A 78 22.72 -9.14 -0.63
C ASP A 78 23.26 -7.82 -1.16
N ILE A 79 22.52 -7.16 -2.04
CA ILE A 79 22.91 -5.87 -2.61
C ILE A 79 22.80 -4.77 -1.58
N GLU A 80 21.70 -4.74 -0.84
CA GLU A 80 21.42 -3.68 0.13
C GLU A 80 22.30 -3.79 1.36
N ASP A 81 22.55 -4.98 1.83
CA ASP A 81 23.39 -5.21 3.00
C ASP A 81 24.86 -4.93 2.74
N ALA A 82 25.27 -4.88 1.46
CA ALA A 82 26.63 -4.52 1.09
C ALA A 82 26.93 -3.03 1.27
N PHE A 83 25.92 -2.23 1.48
CA PHE A 83 26.03 -0.78 1.66
C PHE A 83 25.52 -0.34 3.00
#